data_d7b20aadb9ca31236b51abb44cf33bab
#
_entry.id   d7b20aadb9ca31236b51abb44cf33bab
#
_cell.length_a   1.000
_cell.length_b   1.000
_cell.length_c   1.000
_cell.angle_alpha   90.00
_cell.angle_beta   90.00
_cell.angle_gamma   90.00
#
_symmetry.space_group_name_H-M   'P 1'
#
loop_
_entity.id
_entity.type
_entity.pdbx_description
1 polymer ?
#
loop_
_entity_poly.entity_id
_entity_poly.type
_entity_poly.pdbx_seq_one_letter_code
_entity_poly.pdbx_strand_id
1 'polypeptide(L)'
;SSESRGLGDVYKRQTHGRLRGTEGDIEPFFGVIEEMHQAALKPARQGAQWTGITTRLGEALLASGEVTAVLCVGPDPEDRWRPVPRLITATEDMATCRGMRMGYAPLLELLEPAIAAGHKRLAVIGIPCQIYALRALEPELALEHLVVIGTPCSDNTTTENFHEFLSLLDDDPEQINYLEFMPDFHVELRYESGSKRRI
;
A
#
# COMPACT_ATOMS: atom_id res chain seq x y z
N SER A 1 -15.45 -18.15 -20.71
CA SER A 1 -14.49 -17.15 -20.20
C SER A 1 -14.61 -15.75 -20.83
N SER A 2 -15.51 -15.53 -21.80
CA SER A 2 -15.75 -14.21 -22.40
C SER A 2 -16.66 -13.31 -21.54
N GLU A 3 -17.54 -13.90 -20.74
CA GLU A 3 -18.50 -13.15 -19.92
C GLU A 3 -17.87 -12.46 -18.70
N SER A 4 -16.84 -13.06 -18.09
CA SER A 4 -16.14 -12.44 -16.96
C SER A 4 -15.30 -11.21 -17.37
N ARG A 5 -14.88 -11.12 -18.63
CA ARG A 5 -14.20 -9.92 -19.17
C ARG A 5 -15.15 -8.74 -19.28
N GLY A 6 -16.44 -8.99 -19.57
CA GLY A 6 -17.43 -7.94 -19.75
C GLY A 6 -17.68 -7.10 -18.50
N LEU A 7 -17.80 -7.69 -17.32
CA LEU A 7 -18.01 -6.97 -16.06
C LEU A 7 -16.80 -6.12 -15.67
N GLY A 8 -15.58 -6.64 -15.84
CA GLY A 8 -14.35 -5.88 -15.61
C GLY A 8 -14.20 -4.69 -16.56
N ASP A 9 -14.63 -4.85 -17.81
CA ASP A 9 -14.57 -3.79 -18.80
C ASP A 9 -15.61 -2.69 -18.57
N VAL A 10 -16.82 -3.06 -18.12
CA VAL A 10 -17.85 -2.10 -17.69
C VAL A 10 -17.34 -1.26 -16.53
N TYR A 11 -16.81 -1.88 -15.50
CA TYR A 11 -16.24 -1.18 -14.36
C TYR A 11 -15.10 -0.22 -14.76
N LYS A 12 -14.17 -0.66 -15.61
CA LYS A 12 -13.06 0.16 -16.09
C LYS A 12 -13.54 1.36 -16.90
N ARG A 13 -14.55 1.19 -17.75
CA ARG A 13 -15.17 2.31 -18.48
C ARG A 13 -15.85 3.31 -17.55
N GLN A 14 -16.54 2.82 -16.51
CA GLN A 14 -17.19 3.69 -15.52
C GLN A 14 -16.17 4.50 -14.72
N THR A 15 -15.06 3.86 -14.32
CA THR A 15 -14.03 4.49 -13.48
C THR A 15 -13.10 5.42 -14.27
N HIS A 16 -12.72 5.03 -15.48
CA HIS A 16 -11.69 5.74 -16.28
C HIS A 16 -12.21 6.38 -17.55
N GLY A 17 -13.54 6.31 -17.81
CA GLY A 17 -14.15 6.81 -19.05
C GLY A 17 -13.81 6.01 -20.30
N ARG A 18 -12.79 5.15 -20.26
CA ARG A 18 -12.34 4.30 -21.37
C ARG A 18 -11.71 2.99 -20.91
N LEU A 19 -11.54 2.05 -21.80
CA LEU A 19 -10.70 0.88 -21.60
C LEU A 19 -9.24 1.23 -21.89
N ARG A 20 -8.31 0.43 -21.33
CA ARG A 20 -6.90 0.49 -21.69
C ARG A 20 -6.73 0.24 -23.20
N GLY A 21 -5.76 0.90 -23.80
CA GLY A 21 -5.37 0.64 -25.19
C GLY A 21 -4.85 -0.79 -25.36
N THR A 22 -5.06 -1.34 -26.55
CA THR A 22 -4.48 -2.62 -26.96
C THR A 22 -3.23 -2.44 -27.81
N GLU A 23 -2.98 -1.19 -28.21
CA GLU A 23 -1.83 -0.78 -29.03
C GLU A 23 -0.94 0.17 -28.22
N GLY A 24 0.36 0.07 -28.39
CA GLY A 24 1.36 0.87 -27.69
C GLY A 24 2.13 0.06 -26.64
N ASP A 25 3.22 0.65 -26.13
CA ASP A 25 4.22 -0.09 -25.34
C ASP A 25 3.83 -0.28 -23.86
N ILE A 26 2.93 0.53 -23.33
CA ILE A 26 2.73 0.65 -21.87
C ILE A 26 1.34 0.23 -21.41
N GLU A 27 0.27 0.76 -22.01
CA GLU A 27 -1.11 0.51 -21.55
C GLU A 27 -1.57 -0.95 -21.58
N PRO A 28 -1.10 -1.80 -22.51
CA PRO A 28 -1.44 -3.23 -22.47
C PRO A 28 -1.01 -3.92 -21.17
N PHE A 29 0.07 -3.44 -20.55
CA PHE A 29 0.65 -4.02 -19.33
C PHE A 29 0.16 -3.32 -18.06
N PHE A 30 0.13 -1.99 -18.05
CA PHE A 30 -0.12 -1.19 -16.85
C PHE A 30 -1.55 -0.64 -16.75
N GLY A 31 -2.33 -0.71 -17.82
CA GLY A 31 -3.66 -0.11 -17.87
C GLY A 31 -3.63 1.33 -18.36
N VAL A 32 -4.68 2.09 -18.09
CA VAL A 32 -4.79 3.50 -18.48
C VAL A 32 -3.78 4.33 -17.69
N ILE A 33 -2.88 5.03 -18.38
CA ILE A 33 -1.86 5.90 -17.81
C ILE A 33 -2.06 7.30 -18.37
N GLU A 34 -2.12 8.31 -17.51
CA GLU A 34 -2.13 9.72 -17.88
C GLU A 34 -0.71 10.28 -17.90
N GLU A 35 0.05 10.03 -16.83
CA GLU A 35 1.44 10.48 -16.70
C GLU A 35 2.29 9.42 -15.98
N MET A 36 3.59 9.39 -16.27
CA MET A 36 4.56 8.52 -15.60
C MET A 36 5.73 9.35 -15.09
N HIS A 37 6.01 9.21 -13.79
CA HIS A 37 7.10 9.92 -13.12
C HIS A 37 8.03 8.95 -12.42
N GLN A 38 9.31 9.29 -12.40
CA GLN A 38 10.32 8.62 -11.57
C GLN A 38 10.74 9.54 -10.44
N ALA A 39 10.66 9.06 -9.20
CA ALA A 39 11.03 9.84 -8.03
C ALA A 39 11.80 9.00 -7.00
N ALA A 40 12.69 9.67 -6.26
CA ALA A 40 13.42 9.07 -5.15
C ALA A 40 13.70 10.12 -4.07
N LEU A 41 13.59 9.74 -2.80
CA LEU A 41 14.03 10.57 -1.69
C LEU A 41 15.55 10.45 -1.48
N LYS A 42 16.19 11.57 -1.24
CA LYS A 42 17.63 11.66 -0.89
C LYS A 42 17.80 12.53 0.35
N PRO A 43 18.23 11.97 1.49
CA PRO A 43 18.48 10.55 1.74
C PRO A 43 17.19 9.71 1.77
N ALA A 44 17.31 8.39 1.55
CA ALA A 44 16.21 7.45 1.74
C ALA A 44 15.74 7.47 3.20
N ARG A 45 14.44 7.25 3.42
CA ARG A 45 13.85 7.20 4.76
C ARG A 45 14.21 5.90 5.46
N GLN A 46 14.69 6.00 6.70
CA GLN A 46 14.98 4.84 7.52
C GLN A 46 13.72 4.00 7.75
N GLY A 47 13.84 2.68 7.65
CA GLY A 47 12.74 1.72 7.85
C GLY A 47 11.72 1.66 6.71
N ALA A 48 11.85 2.49 5.68
CA ALA A 48 11.00 2.43 4.51
C ALA A 48 11.58 1.45 3.47
N GLN A 49 10.70 0.82 2.69
CA GLN A 49 11.12 0.13 1.49
C GLN A 49 11.61 1.16 0.46
N TRP A 50 12.64 0.81 -0.29
CA TRP A 50 13.26 1.68 -1.28
C TRP A 50 13.64 3.03 -0.64
N THR A 51 13.11 4.12 -1.17
CA THR A 51 13.41 5.46 -0.64
C THR A 51 12.31 6.05 0.24
N GLY A 52 11.12 5.44 0.30
CA GLY A 52 10.01 5.89 1.15
C GLY A 52 9.06 6.89 0.50
N ILE A 53 8.93 6.89 -0.82
CA ILE A 53 8.05 7.82 -1.55
C ILE A 53 6.59 7.70 -1.08
N THR A 54 6.06 6.49 -0.94
CA THR A 54 4.65 6.26 -0.54
C THR A 54 4.34 6.96 0.79
N THR A 55 5.18 6.75 1.80
CA THR A 55 5.03 7.43 3.09
C THR A 55 5.14 8.96 2.94
N ARG A 56 6.09 9.42 2.12
CA ARG A 56 6.28 10.87 1.89
C ARG A 56 5.08 11.53 1.22
N LEU A 57 4.38 10.83 0.33
CA LEU A 57 3.14 11.33 -0.26
C LEU A 57 2.05 11.51 0.81
N GLY A 58 1.85 10.52 1.68
CA GLY A 58 0.93 10.65 2.82
C GLY A 58 1.30 11.80 3.77
N GLU A 59 2.59 11.94 4.12
CA GLU A 59 3.09 13.07 4.90
C GLU A 59 2.78 14.42 4.23
N ALA A 60 2.97 14.53 2.91
CA ALA A 60 2.74 15.77 2.17
C ALA A 60 1.25 16.13 2.11
N LEU A 61 0.37 15.17 1.88
CA LEU A 61 -1.07 15.36 1.83
C LEU A 61 -1.63 15.86 3.17
N LEU A 62 -1.17 15.29 4.29
CA LEU A 62 -1.53 15.78 5.63
C LEU A 62 -0.96 17.17 5.90
N ALA A 63 0.32 17.39 5.62
CA ALA A 63 1.00 18.66 5.89
C ALA A 63 0.43 19.83 5.08
N SER A 64 -0.02 19.58 3.85
CA SER A 64 -0.68 20.60 3.01
C SER A 64 -2.12 20.87 3.43
N GLY A 65 -2.73 20.03 4.26
CA GLY A 65 -4.14 20.07 4.58
C GLY A 65 -5.05 19.67 3.42
N GLU A 66 -4.52 19.07 2.37
CA GLU A 66 -5.31 18.53 1.25
C GLU A 66 -6.23 17.41 1.74
N VAL A 67 -5.75 16.58 2.67
CA VAL A 67 -6.54 15.60 3.38
C VAL A 67 -6.46 15.82 4.89
N THR A 68 -7.47 15.35 5.62
CA THR A 68 -7.52 15.41 7.09
C THR A 68 -7.11 14.10 7.75
N ALA A 69 -7.06 13.02 6.98
CA ALA A 69 -6.58 11.73 7.45
C ALA A 69 -6.09 10.87 6.28
N VAL A 70 -5.21 9.92 6.61
CA VAL A 70 -4.69 8.88 5.70
C VAL A 70 -5.07 7.52 6.27
N LEU A 71 -5.76 6.71 5.48
CA LEU A 71 -5.96 5.29 5.75
C LEU A 71 -4.82 4.51 5.11
N CYS A 72 -4.11 3.75 5.90
CA CYS A 72 -3.00 2.91 5.45
C CYS A 72 -2.83 1.69 6.35
N VAL A 73 -1.81 0.90 6.09
CA VAL A 73 -1.51 -0.30 6.87
C VAL A 73 -0.23 -0.05 7.67
N GLY A 74 -0.27 -0.35 8.97
CA GLY A 74 0.88 -0.33 9.87
C GLY A 74 1.11 -1.69 10.53
N PRO A 75 2.13 -1.79 11.40
CA PRO A 75 2.38 -3.01 12.16
C PRO A 75 1.36 -3.19 13.28
N ASP A 76 1.05 -4.44 13.61
CA ASP A 76 0.43 -4.80 14.87
C ASP A 76 1.41 -4.51 16.02
N PRO A 77 0.96 -4.02 17.18
CA PRO A 77 1.83 -3.78 18.34
C PRO A 77 2.56 -5.02 18.87
N GLU A 78 1.95 -6.20 18.73
CA GLU A 78 2.47 -7.48 19.23
C GLU A 78 3.25 -8.26 18.18
N ASP A 79 2.99 -7.96 16.88
CA ASP A 79 3.61 -8.66 15.75
C ASP A 79 3.95 -7.66 14.62
N ARG A 80 5.21 -7.27 14.53
CA ARG A 80 5.69 -6.30 13.53
C ARG A 80 5.37 -6.66 12.08
N TRP A 81 5.16 -7.95 11.80
CA TRP A 81 4.90 -8.44 10.45
C TRP A 81 3.41 -8.47 10.10
N ARG A 82 2.56 -8.51 11.11
CA ARG A 82 1.11 -8.50 10.94
C ARG A 82 0.63 -7.12 10.51
N PRO A 83 -0.05 -7.03 9.35
CA PRO A 83 -0.64 -5.77 8.92
C PRO A 83 -1.92 -5.47 9.71
N VAL A 84 -2.04 -4.25 10.19
CA VAL A 84 -3.30 -3.74 10.77
C VAL A 84 -3.68 -2.41 10.15
N PRO A 85 -4.98 -2.14 9.97
CA PRO A 85 -5.45 -0.85 9.47
C PRO A 85 -5.09 0.29 10.42
N ARG A 86 -4.69 1.43 9.86
CA ARG A 86 -4.35 2.65 10.60
C ARG A 86 -5.03 3.85 10.00
N LEU A 87 -5.64 4.67 10.85
CA LEU A 87 -6.12 6.01 10.54
C LEU A 87 -5.09 7.02 11.07
N ILE A 88 -4.38 7.66 10.18
CA ILE A 88 -3.32 8.62 10.50
C ILE A 88 -3.83 10.03 10.28
N THR A 89 -3.77 10.87 11.31
CA THR A 89 -4.20 12.28 11.26
C THR A 89 -3.05 13.27 11.49
N ALA A 90 -1.93 12.79 12.05
CA ALA A 90 -0.73 13.59 12.25
C ALA A 90 0.38 13.15 11.27
N THR A 91 1.08 14.14 10.71
CA THR A 91 2.11 13.90 9.69
C THR A 91 3.25 13.01 10.20
N GLU A 92 3.64 13.18 11.44
CA GLU A 92 4.72 12.43 12.11
C GLU A 92 4.38 10.94 12.27
N ASP A 93 3.11 10.62 12.45
CA ASP A 93 2.65 9.24 12.65
C ASP A 93 2.73 8.38 11.38
N MET A 94 2.83 9.01 10.20
CA MET A 94 3.08 8.30 8.95
C MET A 94 4.36 7.45 8.99
N ALA A 95 5.33 7.84 9.81
CA ALA A 95 6.57 7.09 9.99
C ALA A 95 6.34 5.67 10.54
N THR A 96 5.29 5.46 11.33
CA THR A 96 4.94 4.15 11.93
C THR A 96 4.47 3.13 10.90
N CYS A 97 4.03 3.59 9.72
CA CYS A 97 3.51 2.74 8.65
C CYS A 97 4.58 2.32 7.63
N ARG A 98 5.86 2.67 7.85
CA ARG A 98 6.97 2.29 6.96
C ARG A 98 7.28 0.80 7.01
N GLY A 99 7.86 0.31 5.92
CA GLY A 99 8.32 -1.08 5.79
C GLY A 99 7.26 -2.01 5.20
N MET A 100 7.69 -3.24 4.92
CA MET A 100 6.85 -4.28 4.36
C MET A 100 6.09 -5.01 5.48
N ARG A 101 4.88 -5.43 5.16
CA ARG A 101 4.04 -6.33 5.98
C ARG A 101 3.45 -7.39 5.07
N MET A 102 3.34 -8.61 5.57
CA MET A 102 2.71 -9.70 4.84
C MET A 102 1.51 -10.21 5.62
N GLY A 103 0.36 -10.20 4.97
CA GLY A 103 -0.91 -10.57 5.57
C GLY A 103 -2.07 -9.79 4.98
N TYR A 104 -3.26 -10.10 5.46
CA TYR A 104 -4.48 -9.46 5.04
C TYR A 104 -4.93 -8.45 6.11
N ALA A 105 -5.10 -7.20 5.71
CA ALA A 105 -5.61 -6.15 6.57
C ALA A 105 -6.95 -5.63 6.03
N PRO A 106 -8.01 -5.57 6.85
CA PRO A 106 -9.32 -5.05 6.45
C PRO A 106 -9.30 -3.51 6.41
N LEU A 107 -8.46 -2.92 5.54
CA LEU A 107 -8.21 -1.48 5.49
C LEU A 107 -9.47 -0.64 5.38
N LEU A 108 -10.45 -1.11 4.60
CA LEU A 108 -11.66 -0.35 4.31
C LEU A 108 -12.68 -0.33 5.46
N GLU A 109 -12.50 -1.14 6.51
CA GLU A 109 -13.33 -1.06 7.71
C GLU A 109 -13.20 0.29 8.42
N LEU A 110 -12.11 1.03 8.19
CA LEU A 110 -11.88 2.35 8.77
C LEU A 110 -12.61 3.48 8.03
N LEU A 111 -13.25 3.24 6.88
CA LEU A 111 -13.93 4.28 6.11
C LEU A 111 -15.09 4.90 6.90
N GLU A 112 -16.02 4.08 7.38
CA GLU A 112 -17.15 4.57 8.16
C GLU A 112 -16.72 5.27 9.45
N PRO A 113 -15.84 4.71 10.29
CA PRO A 113 -15.32 5.40 11.47
C PRO A 113 -14.65 6.73 11.17
N ALA A 114 -13.84 6.79 10.09
CA ALA A 114 -13.18 8.03 9.68
C ALA A 114 -14.18 9.12 9.27
N ILE A 115 -15.17 8.76 8.45
CA ILE A 115 -16.23 9.69 8.01
C ILE A 115 -17.07 10.14 9.20
N ALA A 116 -17.45 9.23 10.11
CA ALA A 116 -18.19 9.56 11.32
C ALA A 116 -17.41 10.49 12.27
N ALA A 117 -16.08 10.38 12.29
CA ALA A 117 -15.19 11.29 13.02
C ALA A 117 -15.01 12.66 12.32
N GLY A 118 -15.65 12.88 11.17
CA GLY A 118 -15.62 14.14 10.43
C GLY A 118 -14.52 14.23 9.36
N HIS A 119 -13.78 13.17 9.11
CA HIS A 119 -12.75 13.14 8.05
C HIS A 119 -13.40 12.89 6.70
N LYS A 120 -13.80 13.96 6.00
CA LYS A 120 -14.40 13.87 4.66
C LYS A 120 -13.43 14.09 3.52
N ARG A 121 -12.20 14.47 3.83
CA ARG A 121 -11.08 14.57 2.88
C ARG A 121 -10.03 13.54 3.28
N LEU A 122 -10.00 12.41 2.56
CA LEU A 122 -9.21 11.24 2.91
C LEU A 122 -8.16 10.95 1.83
N ALA A 123 -7.03 10.41 2.26
CA ALA A 123 -6.16 9.62 1.41
C ALA A 123 -6.22 8.14 1.81
N VAL A 124 -6.20 7.25 0.83
CA VAL A 124 -6.14 5.80 1.07
C VAL A 124 -4.93 5.23 0.36
N ILE A 125 -4.04 4.61 1.13
CA ILE A 125 -2.86 3.91 0.61
C ILE A 125 -3.13 2.42 0.71
N GLY A 126 -3.30 1.74 -0.42
CA GLY A 126 -3.70 0.34 -0.45
C GLY A 126 -3.17 -0.44 -1.65
N ILE A 127 -3.35 -1.74 -1.59
CA ILE A 127 -3.02 -2.68 -2.68
C ILE A 127 -4.18 -2.78 -3.67
N PRO A 128 -3.98 -3.31 -4.89
CA PRO A 128 -4.97 -3.25 -5.97
C PRO A 128 -6.36 -3.75 -5.59
N CYS A 129 -6.48 -4.87 -4.87
CA CYS A 129 -7.79 -5.42 -4.46
C CYS A 129 -8.55 -4.45 -3.52
N GLN A 130 -7.85 -3.79 -2.60
CA GLN A 130 -8.43 -2.79 -1.71
C GLN A 130 -8.86 -1.54 -2.50
N ILE A 131 -8.04 -1.10 -3.44
CA ILE A 131 -8.35 0.06 -4.28
C ILE A 131 -9.56 -0.22 -5.19
N TYR A 132 -9.67 -1.41 -5.78
CA TYR A 132 -10.86 -1.79 -6.54
C TYR A 132 -12.13 -1.77 -5.69
N ALA A 133 -12.08 -2.31 -4.49
CA ALA A 133 -13.22 -2.29 -3.57
C ALA A 133 -13.56 -0.84 -3.16
N LEU A 134 -12.56 -0.02 -2.83
CA LEU A 134 -12.75 1.40 -2.51
C LEU A 134 -13.45 2.16 -3.64
N ARG A 135 -12.99 1.99 -4.88
CA ARG A 135 -13.59 2.66 -6.05
C ARG A 135 -15.03 2.22 -6.30
N ALA A 136 -15.37 0.97 -5.99
CA ALA A 136 -16.76 0.50 -6.07
C ALA A 136 -17.66 1.13 -5.00
N LEU A 137 -17.13 1.40 -3.81
CA LEU A 137 -17.84 2.02 -2.69
C LEU A 137 -17.90 3.56 -2.79
N GLU A 138 -16.95 4.18 -3.48
CA GLU A 138 -16.75 5.63 -3.52
C GLU A 138 -18.03 6.44 -3.81
N PRO A 139 -18.93 6.04 -4.74
CA PRO A 139 -20.17 6.77 -5.02
C PRO A 139 -21.13 6.82 -3.82
N GLU A 140 -21.01 5.87 -2.89
CA GLU A 140 -21.86 5.77 -1.70
C GLU A 140 -21.24 6.47 -0.48
N LEU A 141 -19.92 6.80 -0.56
CA LEU A 141 -19.22 7.48 0.53
C LEU A 141 -19.49 8.98 0.48
N ALA A 142 -19.85 9.56 1.61
CA ALA A 142 -20.08 11.00 1.74
C ALA A 142 -18.74 11.76 1.89
N LEU A 143 -17.81 11.56 0.95
CA LEU A 143 -16.51 12.21 0.93
C LEU A 143 -16.55 13.50 0.09
N GLU A 144 -15.82 14.51 0.54
CA GLU A 144 -15.60 15.77 -0.19
C GLU A 144 -14.39 15.65 -1.12
N HIS A 145 -13.39 14.86 -0.71
CA HIS A 145 -12.16 14.65 -1.47
C HIS A 145 -11.54 13.30 -1.13
N LEU A 146 -11.10 12.58 -2.15
CA LEU A 146 -10.46 11.28 -2.02
C LEU A 146 -9.20 11.20 -2.88
N VAL A 147 -8.06 11.05 -2.24
CA VAL A 147 -6.78 10.72 -2.89
C VAL A 147 -6.50 9.24 -2.73
N VAL A 148 -6.20 8.56 -3.82
CA VAL A 148 -5.90 7.13 -3.80
C VAL A 148 -4.46 6.90 -4.23
N ILE A 149 -3.70 6.23 -3.37
CA ILE A 149 -2.31 5.84 -3.62
C ILE A 149 -2.27 4.31 -3.69
N GLY A 150 -2.23 3.78 -4.92
CA GLY A 150 -2.09 2.35 -5.16
C GLY A 150 -0.64 1.90 -5.02
N THR A 151 -0.39 0.90 -4.21
CA THR A 151 0.92 0.22 -4.14
C THR A 151 0.85 -1.09 -4.92
N PRO A 152 1.86 -1.44 -5.73
CA PRO A 152 1.83 -2.70 -6.46
C PRO A 152 1.81 -3.88 -5.49
N CYS A 153 1.09 -4.93 -5.88
CA CYS A 153 1.02 -6.20 -5.16
C CYS A 153 1.00 -7.32 -6.19
N SER A 154 2.03 -8.13 -6.21
CA SER A 154 2.12 -9.31 -7.07
C SER A 154 1.54 -10.54 -6.38
N ASP A 155 1.69 -10.61 -5.06
CA ASP A 155 1.22 -11.73 -4.25
C ASP A 155 1.09 -11.31 -2.78
N ASN A 156 0.34 -12.11 -2.00
CA ASN A 156 0.19 -11.96 -0.56
C ASN A 156 -0.09 -13.32 0.07
N THR A 157 0.22 -13.46 1.35
CA THR A 157 0.00 -14.67 2.12
C THR A 157 -0.55 -14.32 3.51
N THR A 158 -0.89 -15.29 4.32
CA THR A 158 -1.23 -15.03 5.72
C THR A 158 0.03 -14.67 6.52
N THR A 159 -0.13 -13.97 7.63
CA THR A 159 0.99 -13.63 8.51
C THR A 159 1.64 -14.89 9.08
N GLU A 160 0.86 -15.92 9.35
CA GLU A 160 1.33 -17.23 9.83
C GLU A 160 2.27 -17.89 8.82
N ASN A 161 1.86 -17.97 7.55
CA ASN A 161 2.72 -18.52 6.49
C ASN A 161 3.98 -17.66 6.30
N PHE A 162 3.86 -16.35 6.52
CA PHE A 162 5.03 -15.48 6.45
C PHE A 162 6.02 -15.73 7.60
N HIS A 163 5.54 -16.02 8.81
CA HIS A 163 6.41 -16.46 9.91
C HIS A 163 7.09 -17.78 9.60
N GLU A 164 6.38 -18.75 9.01
CA GLU A 164 7.01 -19.99 8.53
C GLU A 164 8.11 -19.71 7.51
N PHE A 165 7.85 -18.81 6.56
CA PHE A 165 8.86 -18.38 5.59
C PHE A 165 10.08 -17.76 6.27
N LEU A 166 9.90 -16.86 7.26
CA LEU A 166 11.03 -16.28 8.00
C LEU A 166 11.86 -17.35 8.70
N SER A 167 11.22 -18.38 9.26
CA SER A 167 11.90 -19.51 9.92
C SER A 167 12.70 -20.39 8.96
N LEU A 168 12.39 -20.35 7.64
CA LEU A 168 13.22 -21.00 6.62
C LEU A 168 14.45 -20.16 6.23
N LEU A 169 14.40 -18.85 6.47
CA LEU A 169 15.48 -17.93 6.10
C LEU A 169 16.54 -17.81 7.20
N ASP A 170 16.12 -17.96 8.48
CA ASP A 170 17.01 -17.77 9.63
C ASP A 170 16.59 -18.63 10.82
N ASP A 171 17.57 -19.10 11.58
CA ASP A 171 17.36 -19.91 12.79
C ASP A 171 16.78 -19.06 13.96
N ASP A 172 16.96 -17.73 13.92
CA ASP A 172 16.40 -16.78 14.90
C ASP A 172 15.62 -15.66 14.20
N PRO A 173 14.44 -15.98 13.64
CA PRO A 173 13.66 -15.04 12.84
C PRO A 173 13.13 -13.84 13.63
N GLU A 174 13.06 -13.91 14.95
CA GLU A 174 12.61 -12.81 15.81
C GLU A 174 13.59 -11.62 15.79
N GLN A 175 14.86 -11.87 15.51
CA GLN A 175 15.87 -10.84 15.38
C GLN A 175 15.78 -10.05 14.08
N ILE A 176 14.99 -10.54 13.11
CA ILE A 176 14.78 -9.85 11.83
C ILE A 176 13.79 -8.70 12.07
N ASN A 177 14.27 -7.48 11.88
CA ASN A 177 13.43 -6.28 12.03
C ASN A 177 13.03 -5.61 10.70
N TYR A 178 13.59 -6.08 9.60
CA TYR A 178 13.29 -5.59 8.25
C TYR A 178 13.56 -6.67 7.22
N LEU A 179 12.68 -6.78 6.23
CA LEU A 179 12.82 -7.62 5.08
C LEU A 179 12.42 -6.85 3.82
N GLU A 180 13.17 -6.99 2.75
CA GLU A 180 12.86 -6.41 1.45
C GLU A 180 13.21 -7.39 0.33
N PHE A 181 12.26 -7.57 -0.60
CA PHE A 181 12.52 -8.26 -1.86
C PHE A 181 13.16 -7.28 -2.84
N MET A 182 14.37 -7.58 -3.23
CA MET A 182 15.15 -6.73 -4.11
C MET A 182 14.80 -6.97 -5.59
N PRO A 183 15.02 -5.99 -6.49
CA PRO A 183 14.70 -6.12 -7.92
C PRO A 183 15.43 -7.28 -8.63
N ASP A 184 16.53 -7.78 -8.06
CA ASP A 184 17.31 -8.88 -8.55
C ASP A 184 16.95 -10.23 -7.91
N PHE A 185 15.75 -10.30 -7.30
CA PHE A 185 15.18 -11.49 -6.65
C PHE A 185 15.91 -11.96 -5.39
N HIS A 186 16.87 -11.19 -4.86
CA HIS A 186 17.43 -11.45 -3.54
C HIS A 186 16.50 -10.89 -2.44
N VAL A 187 16.64 -11.44 -1.24
CA VAL A 187 15.98 -10.93 -0.04
C VAL A 187 17.04 -10.25 0.84
N GLU A 188 16.84 -8.98 1.17
CA GLU A 188 17.63 -8.27 2.18
C GLU A 188 16.97 -8.41 3.54
N LEU A 189 17.67 -8.99 4.50
CA LEU A 189 17.29 -9.05 5.90
C LEU A 189 18.12 -8.04 6.69
N ARG A 190 17.48 -7.36 7.65
CA ARG A 190 18.17 -6.54 8.66
C ARG A 190 17.75 -7.01 10.04
N TYR A 191 18.68 -6.98 10.97
CA TYR A 191 18.55 -7.52 12.30
C TYR A 191 18.56 -6.42 13.36
N GLU A 192 18.05 -6.71 14.55
CA GLU A 192 18.11 -5.81 15.71
C GLU A 192 19.54 -5.40 16.04
N SER A 193 20.52 -6.25 15.80
CA SER A 193 21.95 -5.96 15.96
C SER A 193 22.49 -4.88 15.00
N GLY A 194 21.70 -4.47 13.99
CA GLY A 194 22.13 -3.60 12.91
C GLY A 194 22.86 -4.32 11.77
N SER A 195 23.09 -5.63 11.88
CA SER A 195 23.67 -6.42 10.78
C SER A 195 22.68 -6.59 9.63
N LYS A 196 23.21 -6.93 8.47
CA LYS A 196 22.45 -7.20 7.26
C LYS A 196 22.90 -8.51 6.64
N ARG A 197 21.95 -9.22 6.05
CA ARG A 197 22.17 -10.44 5.28
C ARG A 197 21.39 -10.35 3.98
N ARG A 198 22.00 -10.82 2.91
CA ARG A 198 21.35 -10.94 1.60
C ARG A 198 21.40 -12.40 1.17
N ILE A 199 20.29 -12.93 0.75
CA ILE A 199 20.09 -14.33 0.37
C ILE A 199 19.35 -14.41 -0.96
#